data_5352ed6633e3f017432f068c58774db9
#
_entry.id   5352ed6633e3f017432f068c58774db9
#
_cell.length_a   1.000
_cell.length_b   1.000
_cell.length_c   1.000
_cell.angle_alpha   90.00
_cell.angle_beta   90.00
_cell.angle_gamma   90.00
#
_symmetry.space_group_name_H-M   'P 1'
#
loop_
_entity.id
_entity.type
_entity.pdbx_description
1 polymer ?
#
loop_
_entity_poly.entity_id
_entity_poly.type
_entity_poly.pdbx_seq_one_letter_code
_entity_poly.pdbx_strand_id
1 'polypeptide(L)' 'FSARLEVEEINRKFELDLPESDEYETLAGLIMYYNENIPKEKEILQFGKYSYTILKTTRNRIETVNVRVL' A
#
# COMPACT_ATOMS: atom_id res chain seq x y z
N PHE A 1 -4.35 7.32 -1.13
CA PHE A 1 -4.32 7.07 0.32
C PHE A 1 -2.97 7.45 0.90
N SER A 2 -3.00 7.96 2.12
CA SER A 2 -1.79 8.07 2.90
C SER A 2 -1.28 6.67 3.25
N ALA A 3 0.01 6.45 3.10
CA ALA A 3 0.59 5.15 3.40
C ALA A 3 0.61 4.84 4.90
N ARG A 4 0.29 5.81 5.74
CA ARG A 4 0.18 5.62 7.19
C ARG A 4 -1.14 5.02 7.62
N LEU A 5 -2.15 5.01 6.75
CA LEU A 5 -3.45 4.46 7.09
C LEU A 5 -3.35 2.95 7.30
N GLU A 6 -4.13 2.46 8.24
CA GLU A 6 -4.18 1.02 8.48
C GLU A 6 -4.98 0.33 7.39
N VAL A 7 -4.47 -0.80 6.94
CA VAL A 7 -5.11 -1.58 5.88
C VAL A 7 -6.54 -1.97 6.27
N GLU A 8 -6.72 -2.41 7.51
CA GLU A 8 -8.03 -2.81 8.02
C GLU A 8 -9.02 -1.65 7.95
N GLU A 9 -8.57 -0.46 8.29
CA GLU A 9 -9.43 0.71 8.26
C GLU A 9 -9.79 1.11 6.82
N ILE A 10 -8.84 1.02 5.91
CA ILE A 10 -9.10 1.30 4.50
C ILE A 10 -10.15 0.33 3.97
N ASN A 11 -10.00 -0.95 4.26
CA ASN A 11 -10.95 -1.96 3.82
C ASN A 11 -12.34 -1.68 4.35
N ARG A 12 -12.44 -1.31 5.62
CA ARG A 12 -13.74 -1.06 6.24
C ARG A 12 -14.42 0.18 5.69
N LYS A 13 -13.67 1.27 5.51
CA LYS A 13 -14.24 2.54 5.05
C LYS A 13 -14.60 2.56 3.58
N PHE A 14 -13.79 1.90 2.77
CA PHE A 14 -13.95 1.97 1.32
C PHE A 14 -14.40 0.67 0.70
N GLU A 15 -14.76 -0.29 1.54
CA GLU A 15 -15.27 -1.60 1.11
C GLU A 15 -14.32 -2.27 0.13
N LEU A 16 -13.03 -2.22 0.45
CA LEU A 16 -11.99 -2.87 -0.34
C LEU A 16 -11.59 -4.18 0.32
N ASP A 17 -10.78 -4.94 -0.39
CA ASP A 17 -10.33 -6.25 0.07
C ASP A 17 -8.80 -6.36 -0.05
N LEU A 18 -8.11 -5.36 0.47
CA LEU A 18 -6.66 -5.39 0.51
C LEU A 18 -6.20 -6.51 1.45
N PRO A 19 -5.07 -7.17 1.14
CA PRO A 19 -4.59 -8.24 2.01
C PRO A 19 -4.31 -7.74 3.42
N GLU A 20 -4.86 -8.42 4.42
CA GLU A 20 -4.60 -8.12 5.82
C GLU A 20 -3.72 -9.21 6.40
N SER A 21 -2.86 -8.87 7.34
CA SER A 21 -1.94 -9.82 7.94
C SER A 21 -1.48 -9.32 9.29
N ASP A 22 -1.05 -10.24 10.15
CA ASP A 22 -0.44 -9.89 11.41
C ASP A 22 0.98 -9.35 11.23
N GLU A 23 1.52 -9.48 10.02
CA GLU A 23 2.90 -9.06 9.73
C GLU A 23 3.01 -7.56 9.46
N TYR A 24 1.90 -6.88 9.23
CA TYR A 24 1.88 -5.44 8.98
C TYR A 24 0.53 -4.86 9.36
N GLU A 25 0.49 -3.56 9.59
CA GLU A 25 -0.76 -2.88 9.92
C GLU A 25 -1.11 -1.80 8.89
N THR A 26 -0.10 -1.07 8.41
CA THR A 26 -0.32 0.08 7.54
C THR A 26 -0.19 -0.29 6.08
N LEU A 27 -0.68 0.59 5.21
CA LEU A 27 -0.54 0.42 3.77
C LEU A 27 0.93 0.37 3.36
N ALA A 28 1.77 1.22 3.97
CA ALA A 28 3.21 1.17 3.73
C ALA A 28 3.78 -0.19 4.11
N GLY A 29 3.35 -0.71 5.25
CA GLY A 29 3.80 -2.03 5.72
C GLY A 29 3.40 -3.13 4.76
N LEU A 30 2.17 -3.07 4.23
CA LEU A 30 1.69 -4.04 3.24
C LEU A 30 2.58 -4.02 2.00
N ILE A 31 2.87 -2.84 1.48
CA ILE A 31 3.69 -2.70 0.28
C ILE A 31 5.10 -3.21 0.51
N MET A 32 5.70 -2.85 1.64
CA MET A 32 7.04 -3.31 1.99
C MET A 32 7.11 -4.83 2.17
N TYR A 33 6.06 -5.40 2.74
CA TYR A 33 6.00 -6.84 2.97
C TYR A 33 6.04 -7.62 1.66
N TYR A 34 5.27 -7.18 0.66
CA TYR A 34 5.21 -7.88 -0.62
C TYR A 34 6.34 -7.51 -1.56
N ASN A 35 6.83 -6.28 -1.50
CA ASN A 35 7.88 -5.83 -2.41
C ASN A 35 9.29 -6.09 -1.89
N GLU A 36 9.43 -6.24 -0.59
CA GLU A 36 10.70 -6.49 0.11
C GLU A 36 11.71 -5.33 0.05
N ASN A 37 11.46 -4.33 -0.76
CA ASN A 37 12.30 -3.14 -0.89
C ASN A 37 11.41 -1.91 -0.90
N ILE A 38 12.00 -0.75 -0.60
CA ILE A 38 11.27 0.50 -0.69
C ILE A 38 11.12 0.85 -2.16
N PRO A 39 9.89 0.90 -2.68
CA PRO A 39 9.69 1.24 -4.09
C PRO A 39 9.97 2.70 -4.36
N LYS A 40 10.26 3.01 -5.62
CA LYS A 40 10.50 4.38 -6.04
C LYS A 40 9.21 5.07 -6.41
N GLU A 41 9.23 6.39 -6.41
CA GLU A 41 8.07 7.16 -6.87
C GLU A 41 7.70 6.77 -8.29
N LYS A 42 6.42 6.73 -8.55
CA LYS A 42 5.81 6.36 -9.83
C LYS A 42 5.92 4.88 -10.16
N GLU A 43 6.54 4.10 -9.31
CA GLU A 43 6.60 2.66 -9.50
C GLU A 43 5.21 2.08 -9.29
N ILE A 44 4.83 1.10 -10.12
CA ILE A 44 3.53 0.43 -10.04
C ILE A 44 3.76 -1.01 -9.63
N LEU A 45 3.09 -1.41 -8.56
CA LEU A 45 3.19 -2.78 -8.04
C LEU A 45 1.82 -3.43 -8.15
N GLN A 46 1.82 -4.73 -8.43
CA GLN A 46 0.56 -5.49 -8.49
C GLN A 46 0.68 -6.71 -7.60
N PHE A 47 -0.27 -6.86 -6.69
CA PHE A 47 -0.43 -8.09 -5.93
C PHE A 47 -1.88 -8.20 -5.51
N GLY A 48 -2.40 -9.43 -5.53
CA GLY A 48 -3.81 -9.65 -5.29
C GLY A 48 -4.65 -9.03 -6.39
N LYS A 49 -5.72 -8.38 -6.00
CA LYS A 49 -6.71 -7.78 -6.92
C LYS A 49 -6.39 -6.33 -7.27
N TYR A 50 -5.29 -5.79 -6.80
CA TYR A 50 -5.06 -4.35 -6.86
C TYR A 50 -3.73 -4.01 -7.45
N SER A 51 -3.70 -2.81 -8.04
CA SER A 51 -2.49 -2.16 -8.51
C SER A 51 -2.20 -1.01 -7.56
N TYR A 52 -0.94 -0.85 -7.18
CA TYR A 52 -0.51 0.15 -6.22
C TYR A 52 0.51 1.05 -6.90
N THR A 53 0.16 2.30 -7.12
CA THR A 53 1.09 3.27 -7.71
C THR A 53 1.66 4.13 -6.60
N ILE A 54 2.96 4.16 -6.50
CA ILE A 54 3.66 4.95 -5.48
C ILE A 54 3.70 6.39 -5.95
N LEU A 55 2.92 7.25 -5.31
CA LEU A 55 2.82 8.65 -5.73
C LEU A 55 3.90 9.52 -5.11
N LYS A 56 4.26 9.26 -3.87
CA LYS A 56 5.23 10.08 -3.18
C LYS A 56 6.02 9.27 -2.16
N THR A 57 7.33 9.49 -2.14
CA THR A 57 8.20 8.93 -1.10
C THR A 57 9.05 10.04 -0.53
N THR A 58 9.53 9.87 0.70
CA THR A 58 10.49 10.75 1.33
C THR A 58 11.53 9.88 2.02
N ARG A 59 12.80 10.08 1.67
CA ARG A 59 13.90 9.29 2.21
C ARG A 59 13.60 7.79 2.09
N ASN A 60 13.38 7.12 3.21
CA ASN A 60 13.12 5.68 3.24
C ASN A 60 11.67 5.38 3.58
N ARG A 61 10.74 6.27 3.23
CA ARG A 61 9.36 6.15 3.63
C ARG A 61 8.41 6.38 2.47
N ILE A 62 7.41 5.49 2.35
CA ILE A 62 6.33 5.68 1.40
C ILE A 62 5.32 6.63 2.04
N GLU A 63 4.94 7.68 1.33
CA GLU A 63 4.02 8.69 1.87
C GLU A 63 2.61 8.57 1.30
N THR A 64 2.48 8.43 -0.01
CA THR A 64 1.17 8.43 -0.67
C THR A 64 1.12 7.35 -1.74
N VAL A 65 0.01 6.65 -1.79
CA VAL A 65 -0.19 5.52 -2.71
C VAL A 65 -1.56 5.63 -3.37
N ASN A 66 -1.60 5.37 -4.67
CA ASN A 66 -2.85 5.24 -5.40
C ASN A 66 -3.16 3.77 -5.55
N VAL A 67 -4.33 3.35 -5.07
CA VAL A 67 -4.76 1.96 -5.13
C VAL A 67 -5.86 1.84 -6.17
N ARG A 68 -5.71 0.89 -7.08
CA ARG A 68 -6.66 0.69 -8.18
C ARG A 68 -7.08 -0.77 -8.24
N VAL A 69 -8.36 -1.01 -8.44
CA VAL A 69 -8.90 -2.36 -8.65
C VAL A 69 -8.54 -2.81 -10.06
N LEU A 70 -7.99 -3.98 -10.17
CA LEU A 70 -7.63 -4.56 -11.48
C LEU A 70 -8.83 -5.20 -12.18
#